data_1d47f129eb9bdba14b60d2bf3b932612
#
_entry.id   1d47f129eb9bdba14b60d2bf3b932612
#
_cell.length_a   1.000
_cell.length_b   1.000
_cell.length_c   1.000
_cell.angle_alpha   90.00
_cell.angle_beta   90.00
_cell.angle_gamma   90.00
#
_symmetry.space_group_name_H-M   'P 1'
#
loop_
_entity.id
_entity.type
_entity.pdbx_description
1 polymer ?
#
loop_
_entity_poly.entity_id
_entity_poly.type
_entity_poly.pdbx_seq_one_letter_code
_entity_poly.pdbx_strand_id
1 'polypeptide(L)'
;LYKIASGASDYDYNWTKVLMDNVGNRMNGLSLHYYTVTGWSGSKGSATKFSKDDYYWTLGKCLEIEDVIKKHCAIMDGKDPGKKIGLLVDEWGTWWDEEPGTTRGHLYQQNTMRDAFVAALSLNVFHRHVDRVKMANIAQIVNVLQSMILTDTKGTGHMVLTPTYHVFRMYQPFQEATALPLDVKCDSMKVRDNRTIPMVSASAAKTKDGAIVVSLANVSLDKAQEIEFAIDGMTAKAINGEALASKNITDYNDFAHPETVKPAVFKEASIKKNIVKVKIPAASIVVLNIK
;
A
#
# COMPACT_ATOMS: atom_id res chain seq x y z
N LEU A 1 25.84 -5.01 -12.62
CA LEU A 1 24.50 -4.73 -13.10
C LEU A 1 23.49 -5.66 -12.41
N TYR A 2 22.43 -5.12 -11.80
CA TYR A 2 21.33 -5.90 -11.24
C TYR A 2 20.37 -6.30 -12.39
N LYS A 3 20.26 -7.59 -12.65
CA LYS A 3 19.49 -8.13 -13.79
C LYS A 3 18.11 -8.54 -13.30
N ILE A 4 17.06 -7.96 -13.87
CA ILE A 4 15.67 -8.28 -13.55
C ILE A 4 15.06 -8.97 -14.77
N ALA A 5 14.51 -10.17 -14.59
CA ALA A 5 13.73 -10.83 -15.62
C ALA A 5 12.29 -10.30 -15.60
N SER A 6 11.70 -10.12 -16.78
CA SER A 6 10.26 -9.85 -16.91
C SER A 6 9.47 -11.01 -16.32
N GLY A 7 8.67 -10.73 -15.32
CA GLY A 7 7.96 -11.73 -14.53
C GLY A 7 6.49 -11.85 -14.89
N ALA A 8 5.76 -12.49 -14.00
CA ALA A 8 4.36 -12.78 -14.15
C ALA A 8 3.47 -11.57 -13.90
N SER A 9 2.28 -11.60 -14.46
CA SER A 9 1.16 -10.77 -14.02
C SER A 9 0.21 -11.63 -13.17
N ASP A 10 -0.19 -11.12 -12.02
CA ASP A 10 -1.16 -11.73 -11.11
C ASP A 10 -0.84 -13.19 -10.75
N TYR A 11 -1.65 -14.13 -11.21
CA TYR A 11 -1.68 -15.53 -10.81
C TYR A 11 -0.92 -16.47 -11.76
N ASP A 12 -0.12 -15.95 -12.72
CA ASP A 12 0.64 -16.81 -13.63
C ASP A 12 1.89 -17.40 -12.94
N TYR A 13 1.64 -18.33 -12.04
CA TYR A 13 2.68 -19.04 -11.30
C TYR A 13 3.57 -19.90 -12.21
N ASN A 14 3.04 -20.36 -13.35
CA ASN A 14 3.81 -21.13 -14.29
C ASN A 14 4.91 -20.30 -14.94
N TRP A 15 4.65 -19.01 -15.22
CA TRP A 15 5.67 -18.10 -15.73
C TRP A 15 6.86 -18.02 -14.78
N THR A 16 6.60 -17.80 -13.50
CA THR A 16 7.65 -17.77 -12.45
C THR A 16 8.41 -19.09 -12.39
N LYS A 17 7.70 -20.23 -12.42
CA LYS A 17 8.33 -21.53 -12.41
C LYS A 17 9.27 -21.74 -13.60
N VAL A 18 8.82 -21.43 -14.82
CA VAL A 18 9.60 -21.58 -16.04
C VAL A 18 10.86 -20.71 -16.01
N LEU A 19 10.76 -19.46 -15.57
CA LEU A 19 11.91 -18.57 -15.45
C LEU A 19 12.90 -19.06 -14.38
N MET A 20 12.43 -19.48 -13.23
CA MET A 20 13.30 -20.01 -12.18
C MET A 20 14.02 -21.29 -12.62
N ASP A 21 13.33 -22.17 -13.36
CA ASP A 21 13.91 -23.42 -13.87
C ASP A 21 15.00 -23.19 -14.94
N ASN A 22 14.84 -22.19 -15.81
CA ASN A 22 15.68 -22.02 -16.99
C ASN A 22 16.75 -20.94 -16.84
N VAL A 23 16.48 -19.84 -16.11
CA VAL A 23 17.35 -18.68 -16.05
C VAL A 23 17.60 -18.14 -14.64
N GLY A 24 17.08 -18.79 -13.59
CA GLY A 24 17.20 -18.33 -12.21
C GLY A 24 18.63 -18.00 -11.80
N ASN A 25 19.63 -18.78 -12.24
CA ASN A 25 21.04 -18.54 -11.95
C ASN A 25 21.67 -17.37 -12.72
N ARG A 26 20.92 -16.70 -13.59
CA ARG A 26 21.39 -15.58 -14.45
C ARG A 26 20.75 -14.25 -14.10
N MET A 27 19.79 -14.23 -13.18
CA MET A 27 19.07 -13.03 -12.75
C MET A 27 19.29 -12.72 -11.26
N ASN A 28 19.09 -11.47 -10.89
CA ASN A 28 19.14 -10.99 -9.51
C ASN A 28 17.74 -10.69 -8.96
N GLY A 29 16.78 -10.52 -9.86
CA GLY A 29 15.40 -10.24 -9.53
C GLY A 29 14.43 -10.75 -10.57
N LEU A 30 13.20 -10.96 -10.13
CA LEU A 30 12.06 -11.37 -10.93
C LEU A 30 10.93 -10.38 -10.73
N SER A 31 10.41 -9.81 -11.82
CA SER A 31 9.29 -8.89 -11.81
C SER A 31 7.97 -9.59 -11.43
N LEU A 32 7.06 -8.84 -10.83
CA LEU A 32 5.67 -9.24 -10.58
C LEU A 32 4.79 -8.01 -10.72
N HIS A 33 3.72 -8.11 -11.53
CA HIS A 33 2.68 -7.10 -11.62
C HIS A 33 1.41 -7.56 -10.90
N TYR A 34 0.74 -6.62 -10.23
CA TYR A 34 -0.55 -6.88 -9.60
C TYR A 34 -1.41 -5.61 -9.56
N TYR A 35 -2.53 -5.61 -10.27
CA TYR A 35 -3.49 -4.51 -10.20
C TYR A 35 -4.71 -4.86 -9.33
N THR A 36 -5.05 -3.94 -8.46
CA THR A 36 -6.32 -3.97 -7.71
C THR A 36 -7.43 -3.46 -8.65
N VAL A 37 -8.15 -4.40 -9.23
CA VAL A 37 -9.26 -4.13 -10.15
C VAL A 37 -10.51 -4.90 -9.70
N THR A 38 -11.68 -4.38 -10.05
CA THR A 38 -12.95 -5.08 -9.81
C THR A 38 -13.19 -6.21 -10.80
N GLY A 39 -12.56 -6.16 -11.97
CA GLY A 39 -12.57 -7.17 -13.02
C GLY A 39 -11.83 -6.67 -14.26
N TRP A 40 -11.37 -7.59 -15.09
CA TRP A 40 -10.61 -7.28 -16.32
C TRP A 40 -11.49 -7.10 -17.56
N SER A 41 -12.75 -7.56 -17.50
CA SER A 41 -13.73 -7.43 -18.59
C SER A 41 -14.74 -6.33 -18.28
N GLY A 42 -15.04 -5.47 -19.28
CA GLY A 42 -15.99 -4.37 -19.14
C GLY A 42 -15.45 -3.16 -18.35
N SER A 43 -16.34 -2.43 -17.72
CA SER A 43 -15.99 -1.29 -16.88
C SER A 43 -15.30 -1.74 -15.61
N LYS A 44 -14.23 -1.04 -15.24
CA LYS A 44 -13.53 -1.23 -13.97
C LYS A 44 -14.13 -0.38 -12.83
N GLY A 45 -15.14 0.41 -13.14
CA GLY A 45 -15.79 1.31 -12.21
C GLY A 45 -15.14 2.69 -12.12
N SER A 46 -15.89 3.64 -11.59
CA SER A 46 -15.43 5.02 -11.42
C SER A 46 -14.38 5.15 -10.31
N ALA A 47 -13.37 5.96 -10.56
CA ALA A 47 -12.38 6.32 -9.55
C ALA A 47 -13.01 7.10 -8.38
N THR A 48 -14.01 7.95 -8.66
CA THR A 48 -14.58 8.90 -7.68
C THR A 48 -16.00 8.59 -7.23
N LYS A 49 -16.73 7.76 -7.98
CA LYS A 49 -18.14 7.42 -7.69
C LYS A 49 -18.28 5.93 -7.39
N PHE A 50 -18.29 5.58 -6.13
CA PHE A 50 -18.39 4.19 -5.66
C PHE A 50 -19.12 4.11 -4.32
N SER A 51 -19.68 2.95 -4.03
CA SER A 51 -20.39 2.68 -2.77
C SER A 51 -19.43 2.24 -1.65
N LYS A 52 -19.96 2.18 -0.41
CA LYS A 52 -19.24 1.56 0.72
C LYS A 52 -18.87 0.09 0.43
N ASP A 53 -19.75 -0.63 -0.22
CA ASP A 53 -19.52 -2.02 -0.58
C ASP A 53 -18.41 -2.18 -1.63
N ASP A 54 -18.35 -1.27 -2.62
CA ASP A 54 -17.25 -1.23 -3.59
C ASP A 54 -15.92 -0.87 -2.94
N TYR A 55 -15.91 0.02 -1.94
CA TYR A 55 -14.73 0.32 -1.15
C TYR A 55 -14.19 -0.94 -0.47
N TYR A 56 -15.00 -1.62 0.32
CA TYR A 56 -14.55 -2.84 1.01
C TYR A 56 -14.18 -3.97 0.06
N TRP A 57 -14.91 -4.10 -1.05
CA TRP A 57 -14.55 -5.04 -2.11
C TRP A 57 -13.17 -4.75 -2.69
N THR A 58 -12.88 -3.47 -2.97
CA THR A 58 -11.57 -3.04 -3.45
C THR A 58 -10.45 -3.41 -2.48
N LEU A 59 -10.67 -3.20 -1.17
CA LEU A 59 -9.67 -3.56 -0.16
C LEU A 59 -9.47 -5.09 -0.06
N GLY A 60 -10.54 -5.86 -0.21
CA GLY A 60 -10.45 -7.31 -0.32
C GLY A 60 -9.59 -7.75 -1.51
N LYS A 61 -9.81 -7.11 -2.68
CA LYS A 61 -8.99 -7.33 -3.86
C LYS A 61 -7.53 -6.92 -3.68
N CYS A 62 -7.31 -5.79 -3.03
CA CYS A 62 -5.96 -5.32 -2.73
C CYS A 62 -5.17 -6.34 -1.89
N LEU A 63 -5.79 -6.91 -0.87
CA LEU A 63 -5.13 -7.84 0.03
C LEU A 63 -4.81 -9.21 -0.59
N GLU A 64 -5.41 -9.57 -1.74
CA GLU A 64 -5.03 -10.78 -2.49
C GLU A 64 -3.55 -10.76 -2.93
N ILE A 65 -2.94 -9.59 -3.06
CA ILE A 65 -1.53 -9.47 -3.42
C ILE A 65 -0.64 -10.26 -2.45
N GLU A 66 -1.04 -10.39 -1.19
CA GLU A 66 -0.27 -11.17 -0.22
C GLU A 66 -0.22 -12.65 -0.56
N ASP A 67 -1.35 -13.23 -0.98
CA ASP A 67 -1.40 -14.63 -1.41
C ASP A 67 -0.67 -14.85 -2.73
N VAL A 68 -0.74 -13.87 -3.64
CA VAL A 68 0.01 -13.88 -4.89
C VAL A 68 1.52 -13.90 -4.60
N ILE A 69 2.01 -12.99 -3.75
CA ILE A 69 3.42 -12.94 -3.32
C ILE A 69 3.84 -14.26 -2.67
N LYS A 70 3.06 -14.78 -1.72
CA LYS A 70 3.38 -16.05 -1.03
C LYS A 70 3.56 -17.21 -2.01
N LYS A 71 2.68 -17.33 -3.00
CA LYS A 71 2.74 -18.41 -3.98
C LYS A 71 3.93 -18.28 -4.94
N HIS A 72 4.21 -17.07 -5.46
CA HIS A 72 5.41 -16.83 -6.26
C HIS A 72 6.68 -17.08 -5.44
N CYS A 73 6.74 -16.58 -4.21
CA CYS A 73 7.87 -16.82 -3.30
C CYS A 73 8.09 -18.30 -3.02
N ALA A 74 7.04 -19.10 -2.80
CA ALA A 74 7.16 -20.53 -2.58
C ALA A 74 7.80 -21.27 -3.78
N ILE A 75 7.47 -20.86 -5.01
CA ILE A 75 8.12 -21.39 -6.22
C ILE A 75 9.59 -20.97 -6.28
N MET A 76 9.87 -19.69 -5.99
CA MET A 76 11.24 -19.18 -5.97
C MET A 76 12.09 -19.86 -4.89
N ASP A 77 11.53 -20.08 -3.69
CA ASP A 77 12.22 -20.73 -2.56
C ASP A 77 12.63 -22.16 -2.88
N GLY A 78 11.85 -22.89 -3.70
CA GLY A 78 12.19 -24.23 -4.17
C GLY A 78 13.44 -24.28 -5.05
N LYS A 79 13.84 -23.16 -5.69
CA LYS A 79 15.03 -23.07 -6.57
C LYS A 79 16.13 -22.18 -5.99
N ASP A 80 15.79 -21.26 -5.15
CA ASP A 80 16.67 -20.30 -4.49
C ASP A 80 16.34 -20.19 -3.00
N PRO A 81 16.61 -21.26 -2.20
CA PRO A 81 16.30 -21.26 -0.77
C PRO A 81 17.09 -20.21 0.02
N GLY A 82 18.21 -19.74 -0.54
CA GLY A 82 19.00 -18.65 0.03
C GLY A 82 18.46 -17.26 -0.23
N LYS A 83 17.33 -17.13 -0.93
CA LYS A 83 16.63 -15.88 -1.25
C LYS A 83 17.52 -14.81 -1.88
N LYS A 84 18.44 -15.23 -2.76
CA LYS A 84 19.37 -14.35 -3.48
C LYS A 84 18.67 -13.58 -4.62
N ILE A 85 17.62 -14.17 -5.20
CA ILE A 85 16.84 -13.56 -6.26
C ILE A 85 15.68 -12.80 -5.61
N GLY A 86 15.66 -11.47 -5.77
CA GLY A 86 14.58 -10.64 -5.25
C GLY A 86 13.28 -10.80 -6.07
N LEU A 87 12.12 -10.70 -5.41
CA LEU A 87 10.85 -10.45 -6.08
C LEU A 87 10.65 -8.93 -6.14
N LEU A 88 10.40 -8.41 -7.32
CA LEU A 88 10.19 -6.99 -7.55
C LEU A 88 8.74 -6.79 -8.00
N VAL A 89 7.92 -6.21 -7.12
CA VAL A 89 6.54 -5.84 -7.46
C VAL A 89 6.61 -4.48 -8.15
N ASP A 90 7.11 -4.49 -9.38
CA ASP A 90 7.51 -3.30 -10.10
C ASP A 90 6.39 -2.63 -10.88
N GLU A 91 5.16 -3.20 -10.82
CA GLU A 91 3.96 -2.54 -11.29
C GLU A 91 2.76 -2.99 -10.45
N TRP A 92 2.14 -2.05 -9.70
CA TRP A 92 0.98 -2.32 -8.86
C TRP A 92 0.16 -1.04 -8.63
N GLY A 93 -1.07 -1.20 -8.16
CA GLY A 93 -1.96 -0.09 -7.83
C GLY A 93 -3.40 -0.38 -8.24
N THR A 94 -4.23 0.66 -8.24
CA THR A 94 -5.62 0.60 -8.73
C THR A 94 -5.70 0.91 -10.21
N TRP A 95 -6.68 0.31 -10.88
CA TRP A 95 -6.99 0.60 -12.27
C TRP A 95 -8.49 0.77 -12.43
N TRP A 96 -8.91 2.02 -12.60
CA TRP A 96 -10.31 2.40 -12.82
C TRP A 96 -10.57 2.77 -14.28
N ASP A 97 -11.83 3.03 -14.60
CA ASP A 97 -12.18 3.65 -15.87
C ASP A 97 -11.56 5.05 -15.95
N GLU A 98 -11.14 5.45 -17.14
CA GLU A 98 -10.58 6.77 -17.39
C GLU A 98 -11.59 7.88 -17.05
N GLU A 99 -11.10 8.99 -16.52
CA GLU A 99 -11.97 10.12 -16.20
C GLU A 99 -12.62 10.67 -17.48
N PRO A 100 -13.94 10.99 -17.42
CA PRO A 100 -14.64 11.58 -18.57
C PRO A 100 -13.97 12.84 -19.08
N GLY A 101 -13.85 12.96 -20.42
CA GLY A 101 -13.24 14.13 -21.07
C GLY A 101 -11.73 14.06 -21.19
N THR A 102 -11.09 12.99 -20.74
CA THR A 102 -9.65 12.74 -20.95
C THR A 102 -9.38 11.96 -22.24
N THR A 103 -8.13 11.92 -22.68
CA THR A 103 -7.75 11.19 -23.90
C THR A 103 -7.79 9.69 -23.64
N ARG A 104 -8.60 8.97 -24.41
CA ARG A 104 -8.75 7.52 -24.29
C ARG A 104 -7.40 6.80 -24.52
N GLY A 105 -7.12 5.83 -23.68
CA GLY A 105 -5.88 5.05 -23.72
C GLY A 105 -4.71 5.71 -22.97
N HIS A 106 -4.88 6.94 -22.45
CA HIS A 106 -3.89 7.57 -21.60
C HIS A 106 -4.03 7.19 -20.12
N LEU A 107 -5.06 6.41 -19.78
CA LEU A 107 -5.29 5.81 -18.46
C LEU A 107 -5.33 6.84 -17.33
N TYR A 108 -5.82 8.05 -17.61
CA TYR A 108 -5.96 9.09 -16.60
C TYR A 108 -7.14 8.78 -15.69
N GLN A 109 -6.89 8.63 -14.42
CA GLN A 109 -7.90 8.45 -13.38
C GLN A 109 -7.62 9.35 -12.17
N GLN A 110 -8.66 9.70 -11.42
CA GLN A 110 -8.52 10.32 -10.11
C GLN A 110 -8.11 9.29 -9.05
N ASN A 111 -7.54 9.80 -7.96
CA ASN A 111 -7.11 9.02 -6.81
C ASN A 111 -7.79 9.57 -5.55
N THR A 112 -8.58 8.74 -4.88
CA THR A 112 -9.33 9.08 -3.68
C THR A 112 -8.70 8.54 -2.40
N MET A 113 -9.34 8.73 -1.26
CA MET A 113 -8.96 8.03 -0.02
C MET A 113 -8.99 6.51 -0.17
N ARG A 114 -9.86 5.93 -1.02
CA ARG A 114 -9.85 4.50 -1.33
C ARG A 114 -8.49 4.07 -1.89
N ASP A 115 -7.94 4.84 -2.82
CA ASP A 115 -6.64 4.55 -3.44
C ASP A 115 -5.50 4.73 -2.44
N ALA A 116 -5.59 5.70 -1.53
CA ALA A 116 -4.66 5.83 -0.42
C ALA A 116 -4.65 4.58 0.48
N PHE A 117 -5.82 4.00 0.76
CA PHE A 117 -5.89 2.72 1.49
C PHE A 117 -5.26 1.57 0.70
N VAL A 118 -5.51 1.47 -0.60
CA VAL A 118 -4.83 0.46 -1.44
C VAL A 118 -3.32 0.61 -1.36
N ALA A 119 -2.80 1.84 -1.43
CA ALA A 119 -1.36 2.08 -1.27
C ALA A 119 -0.84 1.65 0.11
N ALA A 120 -1.51 2.06 1.19
CA ALA A 120 -1.09 1.73 2.55
C ALA A 120 -1.14 0.22 2.85
N LEU A 121 -2.21 -0.46 2.43
CA LEU A 121 -2.36 -1.91 2.60
C LEU A 121 -1.30 -2.68 1.82
N SER A 122 -1.07 -2.31 0.56
CA SER A 122 -0.04 -2.94 -0.29
C SER A 122 1.36 -2.74 0.31
N LEU A 123 1.72 -1.53 0.73
CA LEU A 123 3.01 -1.26 1.37
C LEU A 123 3.18 -2.07 2.66
N ASN A 124 2.14 -2.17 3.49
CA ASN A 124 2.18 -3.01 4.69
C ASN A 124 2.40 -4.49 4.34
N VAL A 125 1.80 -5.00 3.26
CA VAL A 125 2.07 -6.36 2.77
C VAL A 125 3.52 -6.48 2.33
N PHE A 126 4.05 -5.56 1.53
CA PHE A 126 5.43 -5.62 1.06
C PHE A 126 6.43 -5.61 2.23
N HIS A 127 6.18 -4.80 3.27
CA HIS A 127 7.01 -4.77 4.47
C HIS A 127 7.03 -6.11 5.21
N ARG A 128 5.95 -6.90 5.18
CA ARG A 128 5.93 -8.25 5.79
C ARG A 128 6.71 -9.29 4.99
N HIS A 129 7.01 -9.01 3.72
CA HIS A 129 7.69 -9.93 2.79
C HIS A 129 9.06 -9.43 2.32
N VAL A 130 9.72 -8.54 3.08
CA VAL A 130 11.01 -7.93 2.70
C VAL A 130 12.16 -8.92 2.58
N ASP A 131 12.01 -10.14 3.10
CA ASP A 131 12.96 -11.22 2.91
C ASP A 131 13.09 -11.58 1.41
N ARG A 132 12.02 -11.45 0.64
CA ARG A 132 11.99 -11.73 -0.80
C ARG A 132 11.61 -10.51 -1.65
N VAL A 133 10.67 -9.68 -1.21
CA VAL A 133 10.28 -8.43 -1.92
C VAL A 133 11.35 -7.37 -1.70
N LYS A 134 12.05 -6.98 -2.78
CA LYS A 134 13.17 -6.03 -2.72
C LYS A 134 12.86 -4.68 -3.33
N MET A 135 11.78 -4.57 -4.10
CA MET A 135 11.33 -3.33 -4.73
C MET A 135 9.82 -3.39 -4.94
N ALA A 136 9.17 -2.25 -4.82
CA ALA A 136 7.75 -2.09 -5.14
C ALA A 136 7.54 -0.70 -5.77
N ASN A 137 7.10 -0.67 -7.04
CA ASN A 137 6.91 0.55 -7.82
C ASN A 137 5.44 0.70 -8.17
N ILE A 138 4.82 1.79 -7.67
CA ILE A 138 3.44 2.07 -8.01
C ILE A 138 3.28 2.47 -9.48
N ALA A 139 2.21 2.11 -10.08
CA ALA A 139 1.83 2.50 -11.44
C ALA A 139 0.75 3.60 -11.39
N GLN A 140 1.14 4.89 -11.67
CA GLN A 140 2.50 5.36 -11.96
C GLN A 140 2.81 6.65 -11.17
N ILE A 141 3.86 7.39 -11.53
CA ILE A 141 4.24 8.59 -10.78
C ILE A 141 3.34 9.78 -11.15
N VAL A 142 3.07 10.00 -12.45
CA VAL A 142 2.38 11.19 -12.96
C VAL A 142 1.26 10.80 -13.93
N ASN A 143 0.07 11.33 -13.71
CA ASN A 143 -1.11 11.33 -14.61
C ASN A 143 -1.69 9.97 -15.04
N VAL A 144 -1.04 8.87 -14.76
CA VAL A 144 -1.43 7.54 -15.25
C VAL A 144 -1.80 6.62 -14.11
N LEU A 145 -2.97 5.99 -14.18
CA LEU A 145 -3.46 5.02 -13.19
C LEU A 145 -3.44 5.59 -11.76
N GLN A 146 -2.97 4.83 -10.77
CA GLN A 146 -2.86 5.31 -9.40
C GLN A 146 -1.63 6.23 -9.25
N SER A 147 -1.67 7.39 -9.90
CA SER A 147 -0.56 8.33 -9.90
C SER A 147 -0.40 9.07 -8.58
N MET A 148 0.83 9.41 -8.24
CA MET A 148 1.15 10.24 -7.09
C MET A 148 0.91 11.73 -7.36
N ILE A 149 1.10 12.16 -8.61
CA ILE A 149 1.02 13.58 -9.02
C ILE A 149 0.11 13.69 -10.24
N LEU A 150 -0.75 14.68 -10.24
CA LEU A 150 -1.50 15.11 -11.41
C LEU A 150 -0.97 16.45 -11.88
N THR A 151 -0.75 16.57 -13.17
CA THR A 151 -0.37 17.84 -13.83
C THR A 151 -1.49 18.29 -14.75
N ASP A 152 -1.65 19.61 -14.91
CA ASP A 152 -2.68 20.12 -15.80
C ASP A 152 -2.33 19.92 -17.28
N THR A 153 -3.35 19.71 -18.09
CA THR A 153 -3.21 19.50 -19.54
C THR A 153 -2.96 20.81 -20.31
N LYS A 154 -3.02 21.97 -19.63
CA LYS A 154 -2.85 23.28 -20.25
C LYS A 154 -1.38 23.75 -20.22
N GLY A 155 -0.50 22.99 -19.56
CA GLY A 155 0.92 23.34 -19.45
C GLY A 155 1.18 24.58 -18.58
N THR A 156 0.28 24.91 -17.64
CA THR A 156 0.45 26.07 -16.74
C THR A 156 1.48 25.82 -15.64
N GLY A 157 1.96 24.58 -15.52
CA GLY A 157 2.88 24.15 -14.46
C GLY A 157 2.20 23.81 -13.14
N HIS A 158 0.87 23.85 -13.08
CA HIS A 158 0.15 23.44 -11.88
C HIS A 158 0.21 21.94 -11.69
N MET A 159 0.45 21.52 -10.46
CA MET A 159 0.41 20.12 -10.07
C MET A 159 -0.41 19.92 -8.79
N VAL A 160 -0.95 18.73 -8.63
CA VAL A 160 -1.72 18.31 -7.46
C VAL A 160 -1.11 17.04 -6.91
N LEU A 161 -0.90 17.00 -5.60
CA LEU A 161 -0.47 15.82 -4.87
C LEU A 161 -1.69 14.98 -4.50
N THR A 162 -1.75 13.73 -4.94
CA THR A 162 -2.90 12.86 -4.68
C THR A 162 -2.87 12.31 -3.25
N PRO A 163 -3.96 11.74 -2.73
CA PRO A 163 -3.94 11.00 -1.46
C PRO A 163 -2.92 9.86 -1.46
N THR A 164 -2.68 9.21 -2.61
CA THR A 164 -1.61 8.21 -2.77
C THR A 164 -0.22 8.79 -2.51
N TYR A 165 0.10 9.98 -3.03
CA TYR A 165 1.36 10.66 -2.73
C TYR A 165 1.57 10.83 -1.22
N HIS A 166 0.53 11.27 -0.52
CA HIS A 166 0.63 11.49 0.92
C HIS A 166 0.94 10.20 1.69
N VAL A 167 0.42 9.06 1.28
CA VAL A 167 0.80 7.77 1.85
C VAL A 167 2.29 7.51 1.64
N PHE A 168 2.80 7.63 0.42
CA PHE A 168 4.23 7.41 0.14
C PHE A 168 5.13 8.34 0.95
N ARG A 169 4.76 9.63 1.06
CA ARG A 169 5.50 10.58 1.89
C ARG A 169 5.50 10.18 3.38
N MET A 170 4.35 9.78 3.92
CA MET A 170 4.26 9.32 5.31
C MET A 170 5.05 8.03 5.56
N TYR A 171 5.15 7.16 4.55
CA TYR A 171 5.89 5.90 4.62
C TYR A 171 7.39 6.04 4.33
N GLN A 172 7.89 7.23 3.97
CA GLN A 172 9.31 7.46 3.71
C GLN A 172 10.25 6.93 4.81
N PRO A 173 9.93 7.03 6.12
CA PRO A 173 10.80 6.50 7.18
C PRO A 173 11.02 4.99 7.14
N PHE A 174 10.22 4.23 6.39
CA PHE A 174 10.42 2.79 6.19
C PHE A 174 11.55 2.48 5.18
N GLN A 175 11.95 3.44 4.36
CA GLN A 175 13.02 3.22 3.38
C GLN A 175 14.34 2.97 4.12
N GLU A 176 15.03 1.92 3.67
CA GLU A 176 16.31 1.48 4.26
C GLU A 176 16.24 1.11 5.76
N ALA A 177 15.03 1.00 6.32
CA ALA A 177 14.82 0.54 7.68
C ALA A 177 14.82 -1.00 7.75
N THR A 178 14.99 -1.53 8.95
CA THR A 178 14.90 -2.97 9.20
C THR A 178 13.49 -3.33 9.63
N ALA A 179 12.82 -4.19 8.88
CA ALA A 179 11.46 -4.63 9.22
C ALA A 179 11.44 -5.33 10.59
N LEU A 180 10.43 -5.02 11.38
CA LEU A 180 10.18 -5.65 12.67
C LEU A 180 8.97 -6.60 12.55
N PRO A 181 9.01 -7.77 13.20
CA PRO A 181 7.85 -8.65 13.25
C PRO A 181 6.73 -7.95 14.01
N LEU A 182 5.53 -8.02 13.46
CA LEU A 182 4.33 -7.44 14.04
C LEU A 182 3.15 -8.37 13.78
N ASP A 183 2.47 -8.78 14.84
CA ASP A 183 1.18 -9.48 14.76
C ASP A 183 0.07 -8.56 15.26
N VAL A 184 -0.99 -8.41 14.46
CA VAL A 184 -2.12 -7.54 14.78
C VAL A 184 -3.36 -8.37 15.04
N LYS A 185 -3.83 -8.32 16.27
CA LYS A 185 -5.13 -8.88 16.65
C LYS A 185 -6.18 -7.77 16.59
N CYS A 186 -7.10 -7.88 15.64
CA CYS A 186 -8.20 -6.93 15.45
C CYS A 186 -9.44 -7.65 14.93
N ASP A 187 -10.56 -6.95 14.97
CA ASP A 187 -11.77 -7.40 14.32
C ASP A 187 -11.54 -7.59 12.81
N SER A 188 -12.40 -8.39 12.21
CA SER A 188 -12.44 -8.59 10.77
C SER A 188 -13.85 -8.44 10.23
N MET A 189 -13.97 -8.18 8.94
CA MET A 189 -15.25 -8.04 8.25
C MET A 189 -15.30 -8.94 7.02
N LYS A 190 -16.46 -9.59 6.82
CA LYS A 190 -16.76 -10.28 5.57
C LYS A 190 -17.15 -9.27 4.50
N VAL A 191 -16.56 -9.41 3.34
CA VAL A 191 -16.87 -8.64 2.13
C VAL A 191 -17.42 -9.57 1.05
N ARG A 192 -17.69 -9.06 -0.15
CA ARG A 192 -18.16 -9.89 -1.30
C ARG A 192 -17.29 -11.15 -1.46
N ASP A 193 -17.86 -12.20 -2.03
CA ASP A 193 -17.23 -13.50 -2.28
C ASP A 193 -16.71 -14.19 -1.01
N ASN A 194 -17.37 -13.92 0.14
CA ASN A 194 -16.98 -14.47 1.45
C ASN A 194 -15.54 -14.18 1.89
N ARG A 195 -14.90 -13.18 1.31
CA ARG A 195 -13.58 -12.75 1.75
C ARG A 195 -13.67 -12.09 3.11
N THR A 196 -12.61 -12.24 3.88
CA THR A 196 -12.50 -11.59 5.18
C THR A 196 -11.31 -10.62 5.12
N ILE A 197 -11.54 -9.37 5.53
CA ILE A 197 -10.50 -8.36 5.64
C ILE A 197 -10.33 -7.95 7.10
N PRO A 198 -9.09 -7.77 7.60
CA PRO A 198 -8.85 -7.23 8.93
C PRO A 198 -9.26 -5.75 8.99
N MET A 199 -9.78 -5.30 10.11
CA MET A 199 -10.14 -3.89 10.28
C MET A 199 -8.91 -2.99 10.45
N VAL A 200 -7.78 -3.54 10.87
CA VAL A 200 -6.51 -2.81 10.96
C VAL A 200 -5.42 -3.58 10.21
N SER A 201 -4.74 -2.90 9.31
CA SER A 201 -3.49 -3.37 8.70
C SER A 201 -2.33 -2.57 9.26
N ALA A 202 -1.23 -3.23 9.58
CA ALA A 202 -0.05 -2.57 10.14
C ALA A 202 1.26 -3.14 9.60
N SER A 203 2.31 -2.33 9.72
CA SER A 203 3.70 -2.77 9.62
C SER A 203 4.59 -1.93 10.54
N ALA A 204 5.74 -2.47 10.91
CA ALA A 204 6.71 -1.80 11.76
C ALA A 204 8.14 -2.00 11.25
N ALA A 205 8.99 -1.00 11.47
CA ALA A 205 10.40 -1.08 11.15
C ALA A 205 11.25 -0.25 12.11
N LYS A 206 12.52 -0.63 12.24
CA LYS A 206 13.54 0.14 12.94
C LYS A 206 14.37 0.91 11.93
N THR A 207 14.39 2.22 12.05
CA THR A 207 15.15 3.12 11.18
C THR A 207 16.65 3.08 11.51
N LYS A 208 17.49 3.61 10.62
CA LYS A 208 18.95 3.64 10.83
C LYS A 208 19.38 4.46 12.05
N ASP A 209 18.61 5.50 12.41
CA ASP A 209 18.85 6.32 13.61
C ASP A 209 18.29 5.70 14.90
N GLY A 210 17.71 4.48 14.79
CA GLY A 210 17.24 3.71 15.92
C GLY A 210 15.80 3.97 16.34
N ALA A 211 15.06 4.86 15.68
CA ALA A 211 13.66 5.06 15.91
C ALA A 211 12.82 3.86 15.42
N ILE A 212 11.63 3.66 15.99
CA ILE A 212 10.66 2.71 15.48
C ILE A 212 9.58 3.48 14.73
N VAL A 213 9.35 3.10 13.50
CA VAL A 213 8.23 3.58 12.69
C VAL A 213 7.15 2.50 12.63
N VAL A 214 5.90 2.90 12.83
CA VAL A 214 4.74 2.01 12.78
C VAL A 214 3.67 2.64 11.89
N SER A 215 3.21 1.91 10.89
CA SER A 215 2.04 2.28 10.10
C SER A 215 0.82 1.50 10.58
N LEU A 216 -0.32 2.18 10.65
CA LEU A 216 -1.60 1.64 11.09
C LEU A 216 -2.69 2.16 10.15
N ALA A 217 -3.37 1.29 9.43
CA ALA A 217 -4.48 1.64 8.56
C ALA A 217 -5.78 1.05 9.11
N ASN A 218 -6.66 1.89 9.63
CA ASN A 218 -8.00 1.50 10.04
C ASN A 218 -8.96 1.62 8.87
N VAL A 219 -9.34 0.49 8.30
CA VAL A 219 -10.22 0.43 7.13
C VAL A 219 -11.71 0.54 7.46
N SER A 220 -12.09 0.49 8.73
CA SER A 220 -13.48 0.67 9.15
C SER A 220 -13.96 2.09 8.85
N LEU A 221 -15.07 2.22 8.13
CA LEU A 221 -15.64 3.54 7.81
C LEU A 221 -16.36 4.18 9.01
N ASP A 222 -16.78 3.37 9.97
CA ASP A 222 -17.72 3.80 11.00
C ASP A 222 -17.15 3.71 12.43
N LYS A 223 -16.00 3.01 12.62
CA LYS A 223 -15.46 2.74 13.97
C LYS A 223 -13.99 3.10 14.08
N ALA A 224 -13.65 3.86 15.11
CA ALA A 224 -12.28 3.98 15.57
C ALA A 224 -11.80 2.62 16.12
N GLN A 225 -10.50 2.35 16.02
CA GLN A 225 -9.86 1.14 16.54
C GLN A 225 -8.87 1.51 17.64
N GLU A 226 -8.93 0.83 18.78
CA GLU A 226 -7.96 0.99 19.84
C GLU A 226 -6.95 -0.14 19.77
N ILE A 227 -5.68 0.20 19.59
CA ILE A 227 -4.56 -0.72 19.50
C ILE A 227 -3.61 -0.47 20.64
N GLU A 228 -3.16 -1.56 21.26
CA GLU A 228 -2.10 -1.54 22.25
C GLU A 228 -0.98 -2.48 21.81
N PHE A 229 0.26 -2.02 21.91
CA PHE A 229 1.43 -2.85 21.63
C PHE A 229 2.61 -2.48 22.54
N ALA A 230 3.44 -3.46 22.84
CA ALA A 230 4.69 -3.29 23.55
C ALA A 230 5.86 -3.07 22.58
N ILE A 231 6.86 -2.33 23.02
CA ILE A 231 8.12 -2.17 22.28
C ILE A 231 9.21 -2.87 23.09
N ASP A 232 9.78 -3.90 22.48
CA ASP A 232 10.89 -4.64 23.07
C ASP A 232 12.24 -4.15 22.56
N GLY A 233 13.27 -4.28 23.41
CA GLY A 233 14.66 -4.01 23.02
C GLY A 233 15.08 -2.53 23.00
N MET A 234 14.18 -1.59 23.42
CA MET A 234 14.55 -0.19 23.62
C MET A 234 13.67 0.45 24.71
N THR A 235 14.12 1.58 25.24
CA THR A 235 13.29 2.44 26.11
C THR A 235 12.76 3.60 25.27
N ALA A 236 11.48 3.55 24.96
CA ALA A 236 10.82 4.60 24.19
C ALA A 236 10.44 5.78 25.11
N LYS A 237 10.80 6.99 24.66
CA LYS A 237 10.64 8.24 25.44
C LYS A 237 9.67 9.23 24.81
N ALA A 238 9.49 9.15 23.50
CA ALA A 238 8.66 10.07 22.74
C ALA A 238 7.90 9.34 21.63
N ILE A 239 6.72 9.81 21.35
CA ILE A 239 5.90 9.36 20.23
C ILE A 239 5.32 10.58 19.53
N ASN A 240 5.43 10.61 18.23
CA ASN A 240 4.74 11.56 17.39
C ASN A 240 4.18 10.83 16.14
N GLY A 241 3.26 11.45 15.44
CA GLY A 241 2.65 10.82 14.29
C GLY A 241 1.93 11.79 13.38
N GLU A 242 1.60 11.29 12.22
CA GLU A 242 0.73 11.93 11.25
C GLU A 242 -0.43 10.99 10.89
N ALA A 243 -1.57 11.57 10.59
CA ALA A 243 -2.74 10.86 10.09
C ALA A 243 -3.19 11.43 8.75
N LEU A 244 -3.49 10.55 7.81
CA LEU A 244 -4.20 10.85 6.59
C LEU A 244 -5.64 10.34 6.75
N ALA A 245 -6.59 11.24 6.71
CA ALA A 245 -8.02 10.96 6.81
C ALA A 245 -8.80 11.99 6.02
N SER A 246 -10.02 11.65 5.62
CA SER A 246 -10.95 12.60 5.04
C SER A 246 -12.36 12.31 5.53
N LYS A 247 -13.26 13.28 5.35
CA LYS A 247 -14.67 13.15 5.74
C LYS A 247 -15.37 12.02 4.97
N ASN A 248 -15.00 11.84 3.69
CA ASN A 248 -15.55 10.79 2.85
C ASN A 248 -14.41 10.03 2.17
N ILE A 249 -14.61 8.73 1.94
CA ILE A 249 -13.65 7.89 1.22
C ILE A 249 -13.55 8.20 -0.27
N THR A 250 -14.52 8.95 -0.81
CA THR A 250 -14.53 9.44 -2.19
C THR A 250 -13.83 10.77 -2.35
N ASP A 251 -13.35 11.40 -1.26
CA ASP A 251 -12.64 12.66 -1.33
C ASP A 251 -11.29 12.48 -2.03
N TYR A 252 -10.92 13.46 -2.83
CA TYR A 252 -9.69 13.52 -3.61
C TYR A 252 -9.20 14.96 -3.75
N ASN A 253 -7.98 15.13 -4.20
CA ASN A 253 -7.38 16.43 -4.51
C ASN A 253 -7.51 16.71 -6.01
N ASP A 254 -7.93 17.90 -6.36
CA ASP A 254 -7.99 18.42 -7.73
C ASP A 254 -7.36 19.81 -7.83
N PHE A 255 -7.31 20.38 -9.04
CA PHE A 255 -6.70 21.69 -9.27
C PHE A 255 -7.44 22.84 -8.59
N ALA A 256 -8.75 22.70 -8.32
CA ALA A 256 -9.53 23.70 -7.59
C ALA A 256 -9.39 23.52 -6.07
N HIS A 257 -9.20 22.29 -5.62
CA HIS A 257 -9.14 21.92 -4.21
C HIS A 257 -7.94 20.96 -3.95
N PRO A 258 -6.69 21.49 -4.03
CA PRO A 258 -5.49 20.64 -4.03
C PRO A 258 -5.16 20.03 -2.65
N GLU A 259 -5.84 20.44 -1.60
CA GLU A 259 -5.59 20.02 -0.21
C GLU A 259 -6.83 19.48 0.51
N THR A 260 -7.83 18.99 -0.22
CA THR A 260 -9.01 18.35 0.39
C THR A 260 -8.61 17.17 1.29
N VAL A 261 -7.63 16.38 0.82
CA VAL A 261 -7.04 15.26 1.55
C VAL A 261 -5.57 15.56 1.77
N LYS A 262 -5.18 15.80 3.02
CA LYS A 262 -3.80 16.06 3.41
C LYS A 262 -3.50 15.50 4.80
N PRO A 263 -2.25 15.12 5.08
CA PRO A 263 -1.85 14.66 6.41
C PRO A 263 -1.98 15.76 7.47
N ALA A 264 -2.33 15.35 8.67
CA ALA A 264 -2.40 16.21 9.85
C ALA A 264 -1.62 15.57 11.01
N VAL A 265 -1.18 16.40 11.95
CA VAL A 265 -0.54 15.93 13.17
C VAL A 265 -1.49 15.01 13.91
N PHE A 266 -1.01 13.81 14.25
CA PHE A 266 -1.77 12.83 15.01
C PHE A 266 -1.42 12.89 16.50
N LYS A 267 -2.43 12.99 17.35
CA LYS A 267 -2.25 13.18 18.80
C LYS A 267 -2.87 12.08 19.67
N GLU A 268 -3.62 11.16 19.08
CA GLU A 268 -4.34 10.07 19.78
C GLU A 268 -3.43 8.84 20.02
N ALA A 269 -2.15 9.10 20.32
CA ALA A 269 -1.19 8.08 20.71
C ALA A 269 -0.48 8.49 21.99
N SER A 270 -0.22 7.52 22.87
CA SER A 270 0.51 7.71 24.10
C SER A 270 1.45 6.55 24.35
N ILE A 271 2.51 6.80 25.13
CA ILE A 271 3.46 5.77 25.53
C ILE A 271 3.68 5.82 27.04
N LYS A 272 3.66 4.65 27.67
CA LYS A 272 3.97 4.49 29.10
C LYS A 272 4.62 3.12 29.34
N LYS A 273 5.83 3.13 29.92
CA LYS A 273 6.60 1.89 30.19
C LYS A 273 6.73 0.99 28.94
N ASN A 274 7.10 1.58 27.80
CA ASN A 274 7.20 0.89 26.51
C ASN A 274 5.89 0.30 25.95
N ILE A 275 4.76 0.60 26.57
CA ILE A 275 3.44 0.25 26.03
C ILE A 275 2.90 1.47 25.30
N VAL A 276 2.60 1.29 24.04
CA VAL A 276 1.97 2.29 23.18
C VAL A 276 0.48 2.00 23.11
N LYS A 277 -0.33 3.03 23.33
CA LYS A 277 -1.77 2.98 23.13
C LYS A 277 -2.14 3.99 22.06
N VAL A 278 -2.90 3.56 21.09
CA VAL A 278 -3.30 4.35 19.93
C VAL A 278 -4.78 4.20 19.68
N LYS A 279 -5.48 5.31 19.53
CA LYS A 279 -6.87 5.34 19.05
C LYS A 279 -6.89 5.82 17.60
N ILE A 280 -6.99 4.89 16.67
CA ILE A 280 -6.96 5.14 15.23
C ILE A 280 -8.37 5.54 14.79
N PRO A 281 -8.59 6.76 14.26
CA PRO A 281 -9.91 7.16 13.78
C PRO A 281 -10.45 6.24 12.70
N ALA A 282 -11.77 6.23 12.50
CA ALA A 282 -12.37 5.55 11.36
C ALA A 282 -11.80 6.08 10.05
N ALA A 283 -11.69 5.22 9.04
CA ALA A 283 -11.21 5.56 7.70
C ALA A 283 -9.91 6.39 7.69
N SER A 284 -8.90 5.98 8.47
CA SER A 284 -7.64 6.72 8.58
C SER A 284 -6.39 5.84 8.45
N ILE A 285 -5.33 6.46 7.93
CA ILE A 285 -3.99 5.89 7.85
C ILE A 285 -3.09 6.71 8.76
N VAL A 286 -2.47 6.07 9.73
CA VAL A 286 -1.62 6.71 10.75
C VAL A 286 -0.20 6.16 10.61
N VAL A 287 0.79 7.04 10.65
CA VAL A 287 2.20 6.65 10.78
C VAL A 287 2.76 7.28 12.04
N LEU A 288 3.30 6.44 12.91
CA LEU A 288 3.92 6.82 14.18
C LEU A 288 5.43 6.73 14.06
N ASN A 289 6.12 7.68 14.68
CA ASN A 289 7.56 7.67 14.89
C ASN A 289 7.82 7.67 16.42
N ILE A 290 8.55 6.67 16.90
CA ILE A 290 8.76 6.38 18.30
C ILE A 290 10.27 6.41 18.58
N LYS A 291 10.68 7.25 19.56
CA LYS A 291 12.09 7.46 19.93
C LYS A 291 12.34 7.22 21.40
#